data_bdb41ab118c0565af1dffe92a1e6b847
#
_entry.id   bdb41ab118c0565af1dffe92a1e6b847
#
_cell.length_a   1.000
_cell.length_b   1.000
_cell.length_c   1.000
_cell.angle_alpha   90.00
_cell.angle_beta   90.00
_cell.angle_gamma   90.00
#
_symmetry.space_group_name_H-M   'P 1'
#
loop_
_entity.id
_entity.type
_entity.pdbx_description
1 polymer ?
#
loop_
_entity_poly.entity_id
_entity_poly.type
_entity_poly.pdbx_seq_one_letter_code
_entity_poly.pdbx_strand_id
1 'polypeptide(L)'
;MRTPLAALFALSVLAVALPVAAALKAGQRAPNFSVPAALAGKTFGYSLAAALSRGPVVVYFFPAAFTSGCSIEAHEFAEAMPKFESLGASVIGVSTDDIDTLARFSVEACQSRFPVASDSGKVVVKAYDAQLAIRPDYADRISYLIGPDGAVIASYASLNPDKHVETMLAALREWRQAQPRK
;
A
#
# COMPACT_ATOMS: atom_id res chain seq x y z
N MET A 1 42.64 -48.80 36.06
CA MET A 1 41.55 -47.83 36.24
C MET A 1 41.35 -47.12 34.89
N ARG A 2 40.25 -47.37 34.19
CA ARG A 2 39.94 -46.80 32.87
C ARG A 2 38.80 -45.77 33.04
N THR A 3 39.09 -44.49 32.83
CA THR A 3 38.13 -43.41 32.82
C THR A 3 37.39 -43.32 31.46
N PRO A 4 36.06 -43.28 31.41
CA PRO A 4 35.35 -43.09 30.16
C PRO A 4 35.31 -41.60 29.80
N LEU A 5 35.70 -41.27 28.55
CA LEU A 5 35.53 -39.98 27.92
C LEU A 5 34.06 -39.79 27.54
N ALA A 6 33.38 -38.88 28.21
CA ALA A 6 32.02 -38.49 27.82
C ALA A 6 32.10 -37.45 26.68
N ALA A 7 31.66 -37.85 25.49
CA ALA A 7 31.54 -36.95 24.33
C ALA A 7 30.25 -36.12 24.48
N LEU A 8 30.38 -34.80 24.71
CA LEU A 8 29.28 -33.88 24.65
C LEU A 8 28.98 -33.57 23.15
N PHE A 9 27.85 -34.07 22.67
CA PHE A 9 27.26 -33.65 21.41
C PHE A 9 26.55 -32.30 21.61
N ALA A 10 27.17 -31.21 21.12
CA ALA A 10 26.53 -29.91 21.06
C ALA A 10 25.52 -29.90 19.89
N LEU A 11 24.24 -29.92 20.21
CA LEU A 11 23.16 -29.79 19.24
C LEU A 11 23.03 -28.31 18.83
N SER A 12 23.61 -27.96 17.69
CA SER A 12 23.44 -26.61 17.12
C SER A 12 22.04 -26.45 16.53
N VAL A 13 21.17 -25.76 17.25
CA VAL A 13 19.85 -25.36 16.73
C VAL A 13 20.08 -24.24 15.71
N LEU A 14 19.95 -24.57 14.43
CA LEU A 14 19.92 -23.59 13.33
C LEU A 14 18.60 -22.83 13.38
N ALA A 15 18.59 -21.62 13.92
CA ALA A 15 17.43 -20.75 13.90
C ALA A 15 17.17 -20.31 12.45
N VAL A 16 16.18 -20.90 11.80
CA VAL A 16 15.68 -20.44 10.51
C VAL A 16 14.90 -19.15 10.76
N ALA A 17 15.50 -18.00 10.50
CA ALA A 17 14.81 -16.73 10.48
C ALA A 17 13.84 -16.76 9.29
N LEU A 18 12.55 -16.90 9.56
CA LEU A 18 11.51 -16.69 8.54
C LEU A 18 11.57 -15.21 8.12
N PRO A 19 11.56 -14.92 6.81
CA PRO A 19 11.48 -13.53 6.35
C PRO A 19 10.16 -12.95 6.85
N VAL A 20 10.25 -11.94 7.70
CA VAL A 20 9.11 -11.07 7.99
C VAL A 20 8.79 -10.36 6.68
N ALA A 21 7.57 -10.53 6.17
CA ALA A 21 7.09 -9.77 5.02
C ALA A 21 7.31 -8.28 5.32
N ALA A 22 8.18 -7.66 4.57
CA ALA A 22 8.51 -6.25 4.72
C ALA A 22 7.99 -5.51 3.50
N ALA A 23 7.33 -4.37 3.72
CA ALA A 23 6.87 -3.49 2.64
C ALA A 23 7.92 -3.34 1.54
N LEU A 24 7.48 -3.23 0.28
CA LEU A 24 8.37 -2.99 -0.85
C LEU A 24 9.23 -1.75 -0.61
N LYS A 25 10.51 -1.84 -0.94
CA LYS A 25 11.48 -0.77 -0.71
C LYS A 25 11.61 0.13 -1.94
N ALA A 26 12.07 1.36 -1.73
CA ALA A 26 12.43 2.27 -2.82
C ALA A 26 13.38 1.59 -3.82
N GLY A 27 13.13 1.80 -5.11
CA GLY A 27 13.85 1.19 -6.23
C GLY A 27 13.32 -0.18 -6.66
N GLN A 28 12.53 -0.88 -5.87
CA GLN A 28 11.89 -2.13 -6.28
C GLN A 28 10.75 -1.85 -7.29
N ARG A 29 10.52 -2.78 -8.20
CA ARG A 29 9.39 -2.69 -9.12
C ARG A 29 8.10 -3.04 -8.40
N ALA A 30 7.13 -2.13 -8.46
CA ALA A 30 5.79 -2.37 -7.97
C ALA A 30 5.07 -3.42 -8.85
N PRO A 31 4.47 -4.46 -8.30
CA PRO A 31 3.66 -5.41 -9.05
C PRO A 31 2.51 -4.70 -9.75
N ASN A 32 2.35 -4.95 -11.08
CA ASN A 32 1.21 -4.42 -11.81
C ASN A 32 -0.07 -5.16 -11.44
N PHE A 33 -1.20 -4.46 -11.43
CA PHE A 33 -2.50 -5.06 -11.16
C PHE A 33 -3.63 -4.40 -11.94
N SER A 34 -4.71 -5.18 -12.10
CA SER A 34 -6.00 -4.70 -12.59
C SER A 34 -7.09 -5.34 -11.75
N VAL A 35 -7.92 -4.51 -11.14
CA VAL A 35 -8.95 -4.93 -10.17
C VAL A 35 -10.22 -4.08 -10.30
N PRO A 36 -11.36 -4.55 -9.80
CA PRO A 36 -12.55 -3.71 -9.64
C PRO A 36 -12.25 -2.54 -8.68
N ALA A 37 -12.71 -1.36 -9.02
CA ALA A 37 -12.61 -0.17 -8.18
C ALA A 37 -13.91 0.63 -8.22
N ALA A 38 -14.08 1.55 -7.27
CA ALA A 38 -15.21 2.44 -7.21
C ALA A 38 -14.76 3.89 -7.01
N LEU A 39 -15.42 4.81 -7.70
CA LEU A 39 -15.26 6.26 -7.55
C LEU A 39 -16.64 6.92 -7.59
N ALA A 40 -16.94 7.78 -6.64
CA ALA A 40 -18.21 8.46 -6.53
C ALA A 40 -19.43 7.50 -6.62
N GLY A 41 -19.31 6.33 -5.97
CA GLY A 41 -20.33 5.29 -5.95
C GLY A 41 -20.45 4.43 -7.22
N LYS A 42 -19.67 4.73 -8.27
CA LYS A 42 -19.69 4.00 -9.54
C LYS A 42 -18.53 3.04 -9.65
N THR A 43 -18.80 1.79 -10.00
CA THR A 43 -17.80 0.75 -10.17
C THR A 43 -17.21 0.74 -11.59
N PHE A 44 -15.91 0.42 -11.70
CA PHE A 44 -15.19 0.30 -12.97
C PHE A 44 -13.96 -0.59 -12.80
N GLY A 45 -13.30 -0.95 -13.90
CA GLY A 45 -12.01 -1.65 -13.86
C GLY A 45 -10.85 -0.66 -13.73
N TYR A 46 -10.04 -0.78 -12.69
CA TYR A 46 -8.84 0.03 -12.51
C TYR A 46 -7.60 -0.75 -12.98
N SER A 47 -6.69 -0.10 -13.70
CA SER A 47 -5.38 -0.62 -14.09
C SER A 47 -4.28 0.30 -13.61
N LEU A 48 -3.35 -0.22 -12.80
CA LEU A 48 -2.19 0.54 -12.33
C LEU A 48 -1.32 1.01 -13.51
N ALA A 49 -1.06 0.14 -14.49
CA ALA A 49 -0.27 0.51 -15.67
C ALA A 49 -0.89 1.69 -16.44
N ALA A 50 -2.21 1.69 -16.63
CA ALA A 50 -2.91 2.82 -17.26
C ALA A 50 -2.87 4.09 -16.41
N ALA A 51 -2.85 3.99 -15.09
CA ALA A 51 -2.69 5.14 -14.21
C ALA A 51 -1.26 5.70 -14.27
N LEU A 52 -0.23 4.84 -14.21
CA LEU A 52 1.18 5.21 -14.27
C LEU A 52 1.58 5.87 -15.60
N SER A 53 0.90 5.55 -16.71
CA SER A 53 1.14 6.22 -18.01
C SER A 53 0.76 7.72 -17.98
N ARG A 54 -0.03 8.16 -17.02
CA ARG A 54 -0.44 9.57 -16.83
C ARG A 54 0.40 10.31 -15.79
N GLY A 55 1.11 9.59 -14.91
CA GLY A 55 1.94 10.19 -13.85
C GLY A 55 2.17 9.24 -12.69
N PRO A 56 2.86 9.68 -11.64
CA PRO A 56 3.04 8.87 -10.43
C PRO A 56 1.72 8.57 -9.74
N VAL A 57 1.68 7.43 -9.05
CA VAL A 57 0.49 6.96 -8.33
C VAL A 57 0.82 6.68 -6.87
N VAL A 58 0.02 7.21 -5.97
CA VAL A 58 -0.01 6.74 -4.59
C VAL A 58 -0.99 5.58 -4.50
N VAL A 59 -0.47 4.40 -4.14
CA VAL A 59 -1.28 3.22 -3.79
C VAL A 59 -1.21 3.06 -2.28
N TYR A 60 -2.34 3.25 -1.58
CA TYR A 60 -2.37 2.99 -0.15
C TYR A 60 -3.28 1.81 0.18
N PHE A 61 -2.77 0.90 0.99
CA PHE A 61 -3.50 -0.25 1.51
C PHE A 61 -4.09 0.11 2.88
N PHE A 62 -5.31 -0.34 3.12
CA PHE A 62 -6.00 -0.10 4.40
C PHE A 62 -6.79 -1.34 4.83
N PRO A 63 -6.90 -1.61 6.16
CA PRO A 63 -7.47 -2.85 6.68
C PRO A 63 -8.93 -3.08 6.33
N ALA A 64 -9.82 -2.12 6.59
CA ALA A 64 -11.24 -2.29 6.35
C ALA A 64 -11.97 -0.95 6.24
N ALA A 65 -12.86 -0.84 5.25
CA ALA A 65 -13.73 0.30 5.05
C ALA A 65 -14.59 0.57 6.30
N PHE A 66 -14.93 1.84 6.53
CA PHE A 66 -15.77 2.31 7.63
C PHE A 66 -15.24 2.12 9.05
N THR A 67 -14.02 1.59 9.24
CA THR A 67 -13.35 1.68 10.53
C THR A 67 -12.84 3.11 10.74
N SER A 68 -12.76 3.57 12.01
CA SER A 68 -12.45 4.98 12.30
C SER A 68 -11.10 5.41 11.71
N GLY A 69 -10.04 4.62 11.89
CA GLY A 69 -8.72 4.94 11.33
C GLY A 69 -8.69 4.94 9.80
N CYS A 70 -9.41 4.03 9.13
CA CYS A 70 -9.46 4.01 7.66
C CYS A 70 -10.32 5.16 7.10
N SER A 71 -11.38 5.55 7.80
CA SER A 71 -12.19 6.71 7.41
C SER A 71 -11.44 8.03 7.58
N ILE A 72 -10.65 8.17 8.66
CA ILE A 72 -9.76 9.32 8.87
C ILE A 72 -8.74 9.42 7.74
N GLU A 73 -8.01 8.33 7.44
CA GLU A 73 -7.01 8.30 6.37
C GLU A 73 -7.59 8.64 5.00
N ALA A 74 -8.75 8.05 4.67
CA ALA A 74 -9.45 8.32 3.41
C ALA A 74 -9.85 9.79 3.30
N HIS A 75 -10.33 10.39 4.40
CA HIS A 75 -10.68 11.81 4.46
C HIS A 75 -9.46 12.70 4.26
N GLU A 76 -8.34 12.41 4.93
CA GLU A 76 -7.09 13.15 4.77
C GLU A 76 -6.55 13.07 3.33
N PHE A 77 -6.60 11.89 2.69
CA PHE A 77 -6.27 11.77 1.27
C PHE A 77 -7.22 12.61 0.40
N ALA A 78 -8.53 12.60 0.67
CA ALA A 78 -9.51 13.37 -0.08
C ALA A 78 -9.25 14.89 -0.01
N GLU A 79 -8.95 15.42 1.17
CA GLU A 79 -8.56 16.82 1.36
C GLU A 79 -7.24 17.17 0.67
N ALA A 80 -6.31 16.22 0.60
CA ALA A 80 -5.01 16.40 -0.02
C ALA A 80 -5.01 16.22 -1.55
N MET A 81 -6.10 15.72 -2.16
CA MET A 81 -6.17 15.47 -3.62
C MET A 81 -5.72 16.63 -4.47
N PRO A 82 -6.14 17.92 -4.21
CA PRO A 82 -5.67 19.04 -5.02
C PRO A 82 -4.14 19.20 -5.01
N LYS A 83 -3.47 18.82 -3.90
CA LYS A 83 -1.99 18.87 -3.79
C LYS A 83 -1.33 17.75 -4.61
N PHE A 84 -1.88 16.53 -4.58
CA PHE A 84 -1.40 15.42 -5.40
C PHE A 84 -1.58 15.73 -6.89
N GLU A 85 -2.75 16.19 -7.29
CA GLU A 85 -3.07 16.56 -8.67
C GLU A 85 -2.18 17.69 -9.21
N SER A 86 -1.91 18.73 -8.40
CA SER A 86 -1.01 19.82 -8.78
C SER A 86 0.43 19.36 -9.02
N LEU A 87 0.82 18.25 -8.39
CA LEU A 87 2.09 17.55 -8.62
C LEU A 87 1.98 16.45 -9.69
N GLY A 88 0.84 16.33 -10.39
CA GLY A 88 0.59 15.36 -11.46
C GLY A 88 0.51 13.92 -10.98
N ALA A 89 0.16 13.69 -9.72
CA ALA A 89 -0.03 12.36 -9.16
C ALA A 89 -1.52 12.03 -8.95
N SER A 90 -1.86 10.75 -9.02
CA SER A 90 -3.15 10.21 -8.63
C SER A 90 -3.04 9.35 -7.37
N VAL A 91 -4.17 9.11 -6.73
CA VAL A 91 -4.27 8.29 -5.50
C VAL A 91 -5.27 7.16 -5.73
N ILE A 92 -5.01 5.98 -5.18
CA ILE A 92 -5.96 4.88 -5.08
C ILE A 92 -5.79 4.17 -3.72
N GLY A 93 -6.91 3.92 -3.05
CA GLY A 93 -6.94 3.03 -1.89
C GLY A 93 -7.19 1.59 -2.32
N VAL A 94 -6.64 0.62 -1.60
CA VAL A 94 -6.83 -0.82 -1.85
C VAL A 94 -7.15 -1.52 -0.54
N SER A 95 -8.22 -2.28 -0.51
CA SER A 95 -8.55 -3.16 0.62
C SER A 95 -9.09 -4.51 0.16
N THR A 96 -9.29 -5.42 1.10
CA THR A 96 -9.90 -6.74 0.83
C THR A 96 -11.42 -6.71 0.91
N ASP A 97 -12.03 -5.56 1.17
CA ASP A 97 -13.48 -5.39 1.18
C ASP A 97 -14.09 -5.65 -0.20
N ASP A 98 -15.37 -6.03 -0.22
CA ASP A 98 -16.14 -6.20 -1.45
C ASP A 98 -16.39 -4.86 -2.16
N ILE A 99 -16.66 -4.93 -3.47
CA ILE A 99 -16.80 -3.74 -4.30
C ILE A 99 -18.03 -2.88 -3.95
N ASP A 100 -19.10 -3.48 -3.44
CA ASP A 100 -20.32 -2.75 -3.07
C ASP A 100 -20.08 -1.93 -1.78
N THR A 101 -19.34 -2.49 -0.83
CA THR A 101 -18.86 -1.78 0.35
C THR A 101 -17.95 -0.62 -0.04
N LEU A 102 -17.01 -0.83 -0.97
CA LEU A 102 -16.10 0.21 -1.43
C LEU A 102 -16.79 1.27 -2.30
N ALA A 103 -17.85 0.93 -3.03
CA ALA A 103 -18.65 1.91 -3.75
C ALA A 103 -19.25 2.96 -2.78
N ARG A 104 -19.82 2.52 -1.65
CA ARG A 104 -20.31 3.42 -0.60
C ARG A 104 -19.17 4.19 0.07
N PHE A 105 -18.07 3.52 0.41
CA PHE A 105 -16.90 4.14 1.03
C PHE A 105 -16.28 5.23 0.15
N SER A 106 -16.28 5.05 -1.19
CA SER A 106 -15.79 6.06 -2.14
C SER A 106 -16.57 7.38 -2.09
N VAL A 107 -17.82 7.34 -1.70
CA VAL A 107 -18.67 8.54 -1.53
C VAL A 107 -18.48 9.12 -0.13
N GLU A 108 -18.66 8.29 0.90
CA GLU A 108 -18.78 8.76 2.27
C GLU A 108 -17.44 9.18 2.90
N ALA A 109 -16.41 8.36 2.74
CA ALA A 109 -15.10 8.63 3.34
C ALA A 109 -14.13 9.29 2.36
N CYS A 110 -14.10 8.83 1.09
CA CYS A 110 -13.21 9.41 0.07
C CYS A 110 -13.81 10.67 -0.59
N GLN A 111 -15.00 11.12 -0.18
CA GLN A 111 -15.65 12.32 -0.68
C GLN A 111 -15.73 12.39 -2.22
N SER A 112 -15.82 11.23 -2.88
CA SER A 112 -15.81 11.12 -4.34
C SER A 112 -14.57 11.72 -5.02
N ARG A 113 -13.44 11.86 -4.32
CA ARG A 113 -12.23 12.52 -4.80
C ARG A 113 -11.24 11.60 -5.49
N PHE A 114 -11.18 10.33 -5.09
CA PHE A 114 -10.26 9.34 -5.63
C PHE A 114 -10.88 7.93 -5.56
N PRO A 115 -10.41 6.98 -6.38
CA PRO A 115 -10.93 5.61 -6.39
C PRO A 115 -10.44 4.78 -5.21
N VAL A 116 -11.26 3.79 -4.84
CA VAL A 116 -10.89 2.69 -3.95
C VAL A 116 -11.14 1.36 -4.66
N ALA A 117 -10.21 0.42 -4.52
CA ALA A 117 -10.16 -0.84 -5.24
C ALA A 117 -10.37 -2.04 -4.32
N SER A 118 -11.12 -3.02 -4.81
CA SER A 118 -11.40 -4.28 -4.14
C SER A 118 -10.41 -5.34 -4.55
N ASP A 119 -9.61 -5.82 -3.59
CA ASP A 119 -8.76 -6.99 -3.71
C ASP A 119 -9.31 -8.14 -2.84
N SER A 120 -10.60 -8.48 -3.00
CA SER A 120 -11.25 -9.56 -2.23
C SER A 120 -10.54 -10.92 -2.40
N GLY A 121 -9.83 -11.12 -3.51
CA GLY A 121 -8.97 -12.29 -3.75
C GLY A 121 -7.61 -12.22 -3.05
N LYS A 122 -7.23 -11.11 -2.42
CA LYS A 122 -5.96 -10.89 -1.72
C LYS A 122 -4.71 -11.10 -2.60
N VAL A 123 -4.84 -10.92 -3.89
CA VAL A 123 -3.74 -11.11 -4.85
C VAL A 123 -2.79 -9.91 -4.82
N VAL A 124 -3.35 -8.70 -4.85
CA VAL A 124 -2.58 -7.45 -4.83
C VAL A 124 -1.94 -7.23 -3.47
N VAL A 125 -2.70 -7.41 -2.40
CA VAL A 125 -2.23 -7.27 -1.01
C VAL A 125 -1.02 -8.19 -0.76
N LYS A 126 -1.07 -9.45 -1.23
CA LYS A 126 0.06 -10.39 -1.13
C LYS A 126 1.26 -9.95 -1.98
N ALA A 127 1.02 -9.54 -3.22
CA ALA A 127 2.08 -9.14 -4.14
C ALA A 127 2.86 -7.89 -3.66
N TYR A 128 2.22 -7.05 -2.86
CA TYR A 128 2.81 -5.84 -2.27
C TYR A 128 3.37 -6.03 -0.85
N ASP A 129 3.41 -7.27 -0.33
CA ASP A 129 3.74 -7.56 1.07
C ASP A 129 2.91 -6.71 2.06
N ALA A 130 1.66 -6.44 1.70
CA ALA A 130 0.75 -5.58 2.44
C ALA A 130 -0.33 -6.38 3.20
N GLN A 131 -0.05 -7.62 3.60
CA GLN A 131 -0.94 -8.39 4.48
C GLN A 131 -0.70 -8.02 5.94
N LEU A 132 -1.77 -7.79 6.69
CA LEU A 132 -1.67 -7.56 8.12
C LEU A 132 -1.23 -8.85 8.82
N ALA A 133 -0.03 -8.84 9.42
CA ALA A 133 0.63 -10.05 9.94
C ALA A 133 -0.22 -10.84 10.96
N ILE A 134 -0.95 -10.12 11.83
CA ILE A 134 -1.80 -10.74 12.88
C ILE A 134 -3.19 -11.15 12.36
N ARG A 135 -3.61 -10.63 11.19
CA ARG A 135 -4.90 -10.92 10.55
C ARG A 135 -4.73 -10.94 9.02
N PRO A 136 -4.23 -12.04 8.44
CA PRO A 136 -3.88 -12.11 7.02
C PRO A 136 -5.04 -11.95 6.03
N ASP A 137 -6.28 -11.93 6.53
CA ASP A 137 -7.48 -11.65 5.75
C ASP A 137 -7.66 -10.16 5.44
N TYR A 138 -6.93 -9.30 6.12
CA TYR A 138 -6.96 -7.86 5.95
C TYR A 138 -5.66 -7.34 5.35
N ALA A 139 -5.75 -6.23 4.65
CA ALA A 139 -4.57 -5.47 4.29
C ALA A 139 -3.97 -4.81 5.55
N ASP A 140 -2.66 -4.65 5.56
CA ASP A 140 -1.98 -3.75 6.50
C ASP A 140 -2.17 -2.29 6.07
N ARG A 141 -1.77 -1.33 6.88
CA ARG A 141 -1.80 0.08 6.50
C ARG A 141 -0.43 0.47 5.97
N ILE A 142 -0.31 0.50 4.65
CA ILE A 142 0.94 0.82 3.95
C ILE A 142 0.63 1.70 2.74
N SER A 143 1.36 2.79 2.59
CA SER A 143 1.29 3.66 1.41
C SER A 143 2.56 3.55 0.58
N TYR A 144 2.41 3.47 -0.73
CA TYR A 144 3.48 3.45 -1.73
C TYR A 144 3.32 4.61 -2.69
N LEU A 145 4.38 5.36 -2.94
CA LEU A 145 4.47 6.25 -4.10
C LEU A 145 5.20 5.50 -5.22
N ILE A 146 4.56 5.35 -6.37
CA ILE A 146 5.06 4.60 -7.52
C ILE A 146 5.28 5.57 -8.68
N GLY A 147 6.48 5.55 -9.26
CA GLY A 147 6.85 6.34 -10.43
C GLY A 147 6.23 5.83 -11.74
N PRO A 148 6.18 6.66 -12.79
CA PRO A 148 5.67 6.28 -14.11
C PRO A 148 6.40 5.09 -14.74
N ASP A 149 7.63 4.84 -14.33
CA ASP A 149 8.45 3.67 -14.72
C ASP A 149 8.08 2.39 -13.98
N GLY A 150 7.14 2.47 -13.01
CA GLY A 150 6.72 1.37 -12.16
C GLY A 150 7.64 1.07 -10.98
N ALA A 151 8.65 1.91 -10.71
CA ALA A 151 9.48 1.76 -9.53
C ALA A 151 8.83 2.41 -8.30
N VAL A 152 8.95 1.76 -7.15
CA VAL A 152 8.59 2.36 -5.87
C VAL A 152 9.55 3.50 -5.56
N ILE A 153 9.04 4.70 -5.41
CA ILE A 153 9.79 5.90 -5.02
C ILE A 153 9.95 5.95 -3.51
N ALA A 154 8.85 5.71 -2.80
CA ALA A 154 8.82 5.69 -1.33
C ALA A 154 7.73 4.73 -0.82
N SER A 155 7.90 4.26 0.39
CA SER A 155 6.88 3.52 1.13
C SER A 155 6.82 3.98 2.58
N TYR A 156 5.64 3.89 3.17
CA TYR A 156 5.41 4.19 4.58
C TYR A 156 4.41 3.19 5.16
N ALA A 157 4.77 2.54 6.24
CA ALA A 157 3.95 1.54 6.94
C ALA A 157 3.72 1.97 8.39
N SER A 158 2.47 2.12 8.78
CA SER A 158 2.06 2.42 10.15
C SER A 158 0.56 2.15 10.30
N LEU A 159 0.13 1.51 11.37
CA LEU A 159 -1.30 1.36 11.67
C LEU A 159 -1.96 2.70 12.06
N ASN A 160 -1.17 3.68 12.52
CA ASN A 160 -1.65 5.04 12.75
C ASN A 160 -1.79 5.78 11.40
N PRO A 161 -2.98 6.32 11.04
CA PRO A 161 -3.23 7.00 9.78
C PRO A 161 -2.49 8.33 9.60
N ASP A 162 -2.15 9.03 10.70
CA ASP A 162 -1.83 10.47 10.74
C ASP A 162 -0.70 10.94 9.80
N LYS A 163 0.20 10.07 9.33
CA LYS A 163 1.38 10.50 8.57
C LYS A 163 1.46 9.98 7.14
N HIS A 164 0.49 9.18 6.72
CA HIS A 164 0.52 8.59 5.37
C HIS A 164 0.49 9.65 4.28
N VAL A 165 -0.45 10.58 4.36
CA VAL A 165 -0.62 11.66 3.38
C VAL A 165 0.59 12.59 3.35
N GLU A 166 1.04 13.06 4.52
CA GLU A 166 2.20 13.95 4.64
C GLU A 166 3.46 13.33 4.04
N THR A 167 3.73 12.05 4.39
CA THR A 167 4.91 11.32 3.91
C THR A 167 4.89 11.13 2.39
N MET A 168 3.73 10.75 1.83
CA MET A 168 3.61 10.58 0.37
C MET A 168 3.74 11.91 -0.38
N LEU A 169 3.19 13.01 0.16
CA LEU A 169 3.35 14.34 -0.43
C LEU A 169 4.80 14.85 -0.37
N ALA A 170 5.51 14.60 0.74
CA ALA A 170 6.93 14.97 0.87
C ALA A 170 7.78 14.22 -0.17
N ALA A 171 7.64 12.90 -0.24
CA ALA A 171 8.35 12.06 -1.21
C ALA A 171 8.04 12.46 -2.66
N LEU A 172 6.78 12.79 -2.97
CA LEU A 172 6.37 13.24 -4.31
C LEU A 172 7.03 14.57 -4.69
N ARG A 173 7.13 15.53 -3.76
CA ARG A 173 7.80 16.81 -3.99
C ARG A 173 9.28 16.63 -4.25
N GLU A 174 9.97 15.84 -3.44
CA GLU A 174 11.39 15.52 -3.62
C GLU A 174 11.64 14.85 -4.97
N TRP A 175 10.85 13.84 -5.29
CA TRP A 175 10.96 13.16 -6.58
C TRP A 175 10.75 14.12 -7.75
N ARG A 176 9.74 15.02 -7.68
CA ARG A 176 9.50 16.03 -8.73
C ARG A 176 10.65 17.01 -8.88
N GLN A 177 11.28 17.44 -7.78
CA GLN A 177 12.43 18.36 -7.82
C GLN A 177 13.66 17.69 -8.45
N ALA A 178 13.81 16.38 -8.30
CA ALA A 178 14.90 15.62 -8.90
C ALA A 178 14.70 15.34 -10.42
N GLN A 179 13.48 15.54 -10.96
CA GLN A 179 13.22 15.35 -12.39
C GLN A 179 13.80 16.52 -13.21
N PRO A 180 14.37 16.25 -14.40
CA PRO A 180 14.79 17.31 -15.31
C PRO A 180 13.61 18.24 -15.64
N ARG A 181 13.83 19.56 -15.51
CA ARG A 181 12.84 20.54 -16.00
C ARG A 181 12.77 20.44 -17.52
N LYS A 182 11.60 20.02 -18.01
CA LYS A 182 11.32 20.05 -19.46
C LYS A 182 11.09 21.48 -19.96
#